data_f7f06033103470f7292efd9592f738ef
#
_entry.id   f7f06033103470f7292efd9592f738ef
#
_cell.length_a   1.000
_cell.length_b   1.000
_cell.length_c   1.000
_cell.angle_alpha   90.00
_cell.angle_beta   90.00
_cell.angle_gamma   90.00
#
_symmetry.space_group_name_H-M   'P 1'
#
loop_
_entity.id
_entity.type
_entity.pdbx_description
1 polymer ?
#
loop_
_entity_poly.entity_id
_entity_poly.type
_entity_poly.pdbx_seq_one_letter_code
_entity_poly.pdbx_strand_id
1 'polypeptide(L)'
;MAGKKSPSIFSTLQKTTENASAVNGEFVRQLRVSDLEDNPMNRFSMAEDDEFLSTMRSVEQDGFLEDIVVTPDGENTWRIISGHRRVMAARKLGKTAVPCKVRRYPDKLSELRALMGANVHRRSLSPFDMARQLETLREVLSESGQLPDGTKEQAELMAAQSDLSRATVERYLDLLNLDETMTGWAERGEMTMTDAYEMARRKNVHLQAAVEEYVAHNNANGDFPGLVHRAIAWAKA
;
A
#
# COMPACT_ATOMS: atom_id res chain seq x y z
N MET A 1 -23.73 -46.36 29.87
CA MET A 1 -24.31 -45.75 28.65
C MET A 1 -23.73 -44.34 28.51
N ALA A 2 -22.79 -44.14 27.59
CA ALA A 2 -22.13 -42.88 27.37
C ALA A 2 -22.95 -42.08 26.33
N GLY A 3 -23.50 -40.93 26.77
CA GLY A 3 -24.26 -40.03 25.93
C GLY A 3 -23.38 -39.35 24.89
N LYS A 4 -23.65 -39.59 23.60
CA LYS A 4 -23.08 -38.87 22.47
C LYS A 4 -23.52 -37.39 22.57
N LYS A 5 -22.59 -36.49 22.89
CA LYS A 5 -22.82 -35.04 22.72
C LYS A 5 -23.06 -34.73 21.26
N SER A 6 -24.23 -34.19 20.94
CA SER A 6 -24.54 -33.68 19.60
C SER A 6 -23.54 -32.57 19.23
N PRO A 7 -23.04 -32.53 18.01
CA PRO A 7 -22.15 -31.47 17.57
C PRO A 7 -22.87 -30.11 17.68
N SER A 8 -22.18 -29.10 18.18
CA SER A 8 -22.68 -27.74 18.29
C SER A 8 -23.11 -27.25 16.90
N ILE A 9 -24.24 -26.49 16.85
CA ILE A 9 -24.72 -25.84 15.62
C ILE A 9 -23.59 -25.04 14.94
N PHE A 10 -22.68 -24.47 15.74
CA PHE A 10 -21.48 -23.77 15.27
C PHE A 10 -20.51 -24.68 14.48
N SER A 11 -20.30 -25.92 14.92
CA SER A 11 -19.40 -26.87 14.22
C SER A 11 -20.03 -27.41 12.94
N THR A 12 -21.35 -27.42 12.87
CA THR A 12 -22.09 -27.84 11.66
C THR A 12 -22.11 -26.70 10.63
N LEU A 13 -22.29 -25.45 11.07
CA LEU A 13 -22.18 -24.28 10.19
C LEU A 13 -20.76 -24.10 9.61
N GLN A 14 -19.71 -24.34 10.40
CA GLN A 14 -18.34 -24.32 9.89
C GLN A 14 -18.10 -25.36 8.78
N LYS A 15 -18.59 -26.57 8.94
CA LYS A 15 -18.45 -27.63 7.93
C LYS A 15 -19.29 -27.38 6.66
N THR A 16 -20.42 -26.70 6.79
CA THR A 16 -21.31 -26.40 5.64
C THR A 16 -20.76 -25.25 4.80
N THR A 17 -20.08 -24.27 5.42
CA THR A 17 -19.39 -23.18 4.71
C THR A 17 -18.10 -23.64 4.01
N GLU A 18 -17.42 -24.66 4.52
CA GLU A 18 -16.24 -25.25 3.87
C GLU A 18 -16.57 -25.95 2.54
N ASN A 19 -17.80 -26.40 2.35
CA ASN A 19 -18.24 -27.13 1.15
C ASN A 19 -18.94 -26.27 0.08
N ALA A 20 -19.19 -24.99 0.31
CA ALA A 20 -20.07 -24.18 -0.54
C ALA A 20 -19.39 -23.24 -1.54
N SER A 21 -18.05 -23.21 -1.69
CA SER A 21 -17.39 -22.29 -2.64
C SER A 21 -16.03 -22.76 -3.14
N ALA A 22 -15.90 -24.00 -3.54
CA ALA A 22 -14.68 -24.50 -4.21
C ALA A 22 -14.76 -24.31 -5.74
N VAL A 23 -15.05 -23.09 -6.19
CA VAL A 23 -14.74 -22.65 -7.55
C VAL A 23 -13.50 -21.78 -7.45
N ASN A 24 -12.37 -22.25 -7.98
CA ASN A 24 -11.04 -21.59 -7.97
C ASN A 24 -10.27 -21.56 -6.63
N GLY A 25 -10.55 -22.45 -5.64
CA GLY A 25 -9.76 -22.50 -4.40
C GLY A 25 -9.94 -21.30 -3.46
N GLU A 26 -10.96 -20.49 -3.67
CA GLU A 26 -11.33 -19.35 -2.82
C GLU A 26 -12.47 -19.74 -1.90
N PHE A 27 -12.35 -19.49 -0.60
CA PHE A 27 -13.42 -19.69 0.38
C PHE A 27 -13.42 -18.56 1.41
N VAL A 28 -14.63 -18.16 1.81
CA VAL A 28 -14.83 -17.16 2.85
C VAL A 28 -14.96 -17.86 4.20
N ARG A 29 -14.22 -17.41 5.19
CA ARG A 29 -14.28 -17.89 6.57
C ARG A 29 -14.10 -16.77 7.59
N GLN A 30 -14.65 -16.97 8.77
CA GLN A 30 -14.38 -16.08 9.90
C GLN A 30 -12.99 -16.41 10.47
N LEU A 31 -12.11 -15.43 10.47
CA LEU A 31 -10.78 -15.52 11.07
C LEU A 31 -10.69 -14.60 12.27
N ARG A 32 -9.93 -15.02 13.29
CA ARG A 32 -9.68 -14.17 14.44
C ARG A 32 -8.79 -12.99 14.03
N VAL A 33 -9.13 -11.79 14.50
CA VAL A 33 -8.37 -10.58 14.21
C VAL A 33 -6.92 -10.68 14.73
N SER A 34 -6.72 -11.44 15.84
CA SER A 34 -5.38 -11.72 16.40
C SER A 34 -4.48 -12.54 15.48
N ASP A 35 -5.06 -13.32 14.56
CA ASP A 35 -4.32 -14.21 13.66
C ASP A 35 -3.99 -13.54 12.31
N LEU A 36 -4.40 -12.27 12.15
CA LEU A 36 -4.15 -11.48 10.94
C LEU A 36 -2.89 -10.63 11.11
N GLU A 37 -1.95 -10.81 10.21
CA GLU A 37 -0.69 -10.07 10.17
C GLU A 37 -0.67 -9.10 8.97
N ASP A 38 -0.09 -7.92 9.20
CA ASP A 38 0.08 -6.94 8.15
C ASP A 38 1.13 -7.44 7.14
N ASN A 39 0.88 -7.18 5.84
CA ASN A 39 1.79 -7.64 4.81
C ASN A 39 3.06 -6.77 4.79
N PRO A 40 4.27 -7.34 4.96
CA PRO A 40 5.52 -6.56 4.94
C PRO A 40 5.80 -5.91 3.58
N MET A 41 5.17 -6.37 2.50
CA MET A 41 5.26 -5.75 1.17
C MET A 41 4.26 -4.59 0.99
N ASN A 42 3.38 -4.32 1.96
CA ASN A 42 2.44 -3.21 1.89
C ASN A 42 3.16 -1.90 2.25
N ARG A 43 3.33 -1.02 1.27
CA ARG A 43 3.95 0.32 1.45
C ARG A 43 2.93 1.46 1.47
N PHE A 44 1.64 1.13 1.37
CA PHE A 44 0.59 2.14 1.43
C PHE A 44 0.38 2.63 2.86
N SER A 45 0.16 3.93 2.98
CA SER A 45 -0.04 4.58 4.28
C SER A 45 -1.21 3.97 5.05
N MET A 46 -0.98 3.72 6.32
CA MET A 46 -1.97 3.25 7.32
C MET A 46 -2.34 4.37 8.29
N ALA A 47 -2.24 5.64 7.86
CA ALA A 47 -2.61 6.79 8.68
C ALA A 47 -4.09 6.77 9.06
N GLU A 48 -4.39 7.33 10.23
CA GLU A 48 -5.75 7.51 10.75
C GLU A 48 -6.37 8.81 10.18
N ASP A 49 -6.42 8.88 8.86
CA ASP A 49 -6.99 9.99 8.11
C ASP A 49 -8.53 9.91 8.02
N ASP A 50 -9.14 10.90 7.37
CA ASP A 50 -10.60 10.95 7.19
C ASP A 50 -11.15 9.72 6.45
N GLU A 51 -10.38 9.13 5.52
CA GLU A 51 -10.77 7.90 4.82
C GLU A 51 -10.77 6.71 5.78
N PHE A 52 -9.80 6.62 6.69
CA PHE A 52 -9.80 5.61 7.74
C PHE A 52 -10.99 5.80 8.71
N LEU A 53 -11.27 7.03 9.15
CA LEU A 53 -12.41 7.32 10.02
C LEU A 53 -13.74 6.98 9.34
N SER A 54 -13.86 7.20 8.03
CA SER A 54 -15.02 6.77 7.23
C SER A 54 -15.15 5.25 7.18
N THR A 55 -14.02 4.54 6.95
CA THR A 55 -13.98 3.08 6.97
C THR A 55 -14.39 2.52 8.33
N MET A 56 -13.91 3.12 9.42
CA MET A 56 -14.23 2.69 10.77
C MET A 56 -15.73 2.85 11.08
N ARG A 57 -16.34 3.98 10.68
CA ARG A 57 -17.79 4.21 10.82
C ARG A 57 -18.60 3.20 10.02
N SER A 58 -18.23 2.91 8.77
CA SER A 58 -18.89 1.90 7.96
C SER A 58 -18.81 0.50 8.58
N VAL A 59 -17.62 0.09 9.07
CA VAL A 59 -17.45 -1.20 9.76
C VAL A 59 -18.27 -1.28 11.05
N GLU A 60 -18.45 -0.17 11.75
CA GLU A 60 -19.25 -0.11 12.98
C GLU A 60 -20.76 -0.23 12.69
N GLN A 61 -21.25 0.49 11.69
CA GLN A 61 -22.68 0.59 11.35
C GLN A 61 -23.17 -0.58 10.50
N ASP A 62 -22.44 -0.91 9.43
CA ASP A 62 -22.87 -1.83 8.39
C ASP A 62 -22.14 -3.18 8.42
N GLY A 63 -21.08 -3.28 9.25
CA GLY A 63 -20.19 -4.43 9.27
C GLY A 63 -19.22 -4.43 8.09
N PHE A 64 -18.82 -5.61 7.65
CA PHE A 64 -17.87 -5.78 6.54
C PHE A 64 -18.65 -5.98 5.23
N LEU A 65 -18.86 -4.90 4.47
CA LEU A 65 -19.55 -4.95 3.16
C LEU A 65 -18.67 -5.64 2.09
N GLU A 66 -17.36 -5.62 2.28
CA GLU A 66 -16.39 -6.31 1.40
C GLU A 66 -15.51 -7.24 2.22
N ASP A 67 -15.17 -8.40 1.67
CA ASP A 67 -14.28 -9.37 2.30
C ASP A 67 -12.85 -8.83 2.43
N ILE A 68 -12.20 -9.17 3.54
CA ILE A 68 -10.77 -9.02 3.70
C ILE A 68 -10.11 -10.17 2.95
N VAL A 69 -9.13 -9.89 2.08
CA VAL A 69 -8.39 -10.93 1.37
C VAL A 69 -7.10 -11.24 2.12
N VAL A 70 -6.87 -12.51 2.39
CA VAL A 70 -5.69 -13.00 3.12
C VAL A 70 -5.04 -14.20 2.43
N THR A 71 -3.76 -14.42 2.72
CA THR A 71 -3.01 -15.62 2.33
C THR A 71 -2.47 -16.34 3.57
N PRO A 72 -2.38 -17.68 3.59
CA PRO A 72 -1.76 -18.41 4.69
C PRO A 72 -0.30 -18.00 4.88
N ASP A 73 0.14 -17.77 6.13
CA ASP A 73 1.52 -17.42 6.49
C ASP A 73 2.06 -18.25 7.66
N GLY A 74 1.57 -19.45 7.83
CA GLY A 74 1.92 -20.40 8.90
C GLY A 74 0.74 -21.30 9.24
N GLU A 75 0.81 -21.99 10.37
CA GLU A 75 -0.27 -22.92 10.76
C GLU A 75 -1.58 -22.20 11.09
N ASN A 76 -1.50 -21.06 11.78
CA ASN A 76 -2.67 -20.30 12.26
C ASN A 76 -2.54 -18.79 12.02
N THR A 77 -1.61 -18.35 11.18
CA THR A 77 -1.40 -16.95 10.83
C THR A 77 -1.75 -16.68 9.38
N TRP A 78 -2.24 -15.46 9.13
CA TRP A 78 -2.77 -15.06 7.84
C TRP A 78 -2.26 -13.67 7.50
N ARG A 79 -1.55 -13.56 6.39
CA ARG A 79 -1.05 -12.28 5.91
C ARG A 79 -2.10 -11.57 5.07
N ILE A 80 -2.34 -10.29 5.37
CA ILE A 80 -3.35 -9.48 4.71
C ILE A 80 -2.87 -9.09 3.31
N ILE A 81 -3.72 -9.29 2.30
CA ILE A 81 -3.50 -8.86 0.91
C ILE A 81 -4.34 -7.63 0.56
N SER A 82 -5.60 -7.62 1.04
CA SER A 82 -6.51 -6.48 0.84
C SER A 82 -7.37 -6.28 2.09
N GLY A 83 -7.70 -5.03 2.38
CA GLY A 83 -8.53 -4.66 3.52
C GLY A 83 -7.75 -4.33 4.79
N HIS A 84 -6.47 -3.93 4.70
CA HIS A 84 -5.65 -3.51 5.85
C HIS A 84 -6.36 -2.48 6.73
N ARG A 85 -6.95 -1.42 6.14
CA ARG A 85 -7.71 -0.39 6.89
C ARG A 85 -8.95 -0.97 7.59
N ARG A 86 -9.62 -1.97 6.98
CA ARG A 86 -10.76 -2.67 7.59
C ARG A 86 -10.33 -3.54 8.77
N VAL A 87 -9.16 -4.19 8.68
CA VAL A 87 -8.58 -4.94 9.81
C VAL A 87 -8.17 -3.97 10.92
N MET A 88 -7.55 -2.84 10.59
CA MET A 88 -7.20 -1.81 11.57
C MET A 88 -8.44 -1.25 12.28
N ALA A 89 -9.54 -0.99 11.54
CA ALA A 89 -10.81 -0.61 12.12
C ALA A 89 -11.40 -1.69 13.04
N ALA A 90 -11.34 -2.97 12.61
CA ALA A 90 -11.77 -4.10 13.43
C ALA A 90 -10.98 -4.21 14.74
N ARG A 91 -9.66 -4.03 14.70
CA ARG A 91 -8.81 -3.99 15.90
C ARG A 91 -9.23 -2.88 16.86
N LYS A 92 -9.45 -1.65 16.35
CA LYS A 92 -9.90 -0.50 17.16
C LYS A 92 -11.30 -0.65 17.73
N LEU A 93 -12.20 -1.27 17.00
CA LEU A 93 -13.57 -1.55 17.44
C LEU A 93 -13.68 -2.80 18.33
N GLY A 94 -12.57 -3.45 18.69
CA GLY A 94 -12.55 -4.63 19.55
C GLY A 94 -13.25 -5.86 18.93
N LYS A 95 -13.36 -5.93 17.59
CA LYS A 95 -13.92 -7.12 16.92
C LYS A 95 -12.98 -8.31 17.12
N THR A 96 -13.53 -9.45 17.47
CA THR A 96 -12.74 -10.68 17.71
C THR A 96 -12.49 -11.49 16.44
N ALA A 97 -13.40 -11.38 15.45
CA ALA A 97 -13.32 -12.10 14.19
C ALA A 97 -13.85 -11.24 13.04
N VAL A 98 -13.35 -11.50 11.82
CA VAL A 98 -13.71 -10.80 10.59
C VAL A 98 -13.88 -11.77 9.43
N PRO A 99 -14.77 -11.48 8.45
CA PRO A 99 -14.92 -12.29 7.25
C PRO A 99 -13.70 -12.12 6.35
N CYS A 100 -13.05 -13.24 6.01
CA CYS A 100 -11.86 -13.25 5.18
C CYS A 100 -12.04 -14.21 4.01
N LYS A 101 -11.67 -13.75 2.82
CA LYS A 101 -11.48 -14.57 1.63
C LYS A 101 -10.03 -15.06 1.61
N VAL A 102 -9.85 -16.35 1.71
CA VAL A 102 -8.52 -16.98 1.70
C VAL A 102 -8.12 -17.26 0.26
N ARG A 103 -6.95 -16.75 -0.13
CA ARG A 103 -6.35 -16.99 -1.45
C ARG A 103 -4.89 -17.40 -1.29
N ARG A 104 -4.44 -18.39 -2.07
CA ARG A 104 -3.04 -18.81 -2.11
C ARG A 104 -2.38 -18.23 -3.36
N TYR A 105 -1.16 -17.77 -3.21
CA TYR A 105 -0.36 -17.26 -4.33
C TYR A 105 0.82 -18.21 -4.58
N PRO A 106 1.16 -18.51 -5.85
CA PRO A 106 2.22 -19.45 -6.18
C PRO A 106 3.62 -18.92 -5.81
N ASP A 107 3.78 -17.61 -5.81
CA ASP A 107 5.04 -16.93 -5.54
C ASP A 107 4.83 -15.51 -4.99
N LYS A 108 5.92 -14.91 -4.50
CA LYS A 108 5.96 -13.57 -3.90
C LYS A 108 5.54 -12.46 -4.88
N LEU A 109 5.86 -12.62 -6.18
CA LEU A 109 5.48 -11.66 -7.21
C LEU A 109 3.96 -11.66 -7.46
N SER A 110 3.34 -12.83 -7.52
CA SER A 110 1.89 -12.98 -7.67
C SER A 110 1.13 -12.42 -6.48
N GLU A 111 1.65 -12.60 -5.27
CA GLU A 111 1.12 -12.00 -4.05
C GLU A 111 1.21 -10.47 -4.09
N LEU A 112 2.40 -9.94 -4.45
CA LEU A 112 2.62 -8.49 -4.56
C LEU A 112 1.71 -7.84 -5.61
N ARG A 113 1.52 -8.48 -6.77
CA ARG A 113 0.58 -7.99 -7.80
C ARG A 113 -0.85 -7.89 -7.26
N ALA A 114 -1.30 -8.89 -6.52
CA ALA A 114 -2.64 -8.86 -5.92
C ALA A 114 -2.78 -7.73 -4.89
N LEU A 115 -1.74 -7.49 -4.07
CA LEU A 115 -1.69 -6.40 -3.12
C LEU A 115 -1.71 -5.03 -3.84
N MET A 116 -0.91 -4.86 -4.89
CA MET A 116 -0.87 -3.64 -5.70
C MET A 116 -2.21 -3.39 -6.39
N GLY A 117 -2.77 -4.39 -7.07
CA GLY A 117 -4.05 -4.28 -7.79
C GLY A 117 -5.21 -3.88 -6.88
N ALA A 118 -5.20 -4.33 -5.62
CA ALA A 118 -6.19 -3.92 -4.64
C ALA A 118 -6.12 -2.43 -4.25
N ASN A 119 -5.02 -1.74 -4.55
CA ASN A 119 -4.76 -0.36 -4.14
C ASN A 119 -4.63 0.63 -5.31
N VAL A 120 -4.18 0.21 -6.50
CA VAL A 120 -3.92 1.07 -7.68
C VAL A 120 -5.13 1.92 -8.09
N HIS A 121 -6.35 1.43 -7.89
CA HIS A 121 -7.56 2.15 -8.27
C HIS A 121 -8.14 3.04 -7.15
N ARG A 122 -7.44 3.20 -6.02
CA ARG A 122 -7.88 4.11 -4.96
C ARG A 122 -7.66 5.55 -5.38
N ARG A 123 -8.69 6.40 -5.19
CA ARG A 123 -8.66 7.83 -5.55
C ARG A 123 -7.68 8.67 -4.71
N SER A 124 -7.31 8.19 -3.51
CA SER A 124 -6.45 8.89 -2.54
C SER A 124 -5.03 8.31 -2.47
N LEU A 125 -4.57 7.64 -3.53
CA LEU A 125 -3.24 7.04 -3.52
C LEU A 125 -2.15 8.11 -3.55
N SER A 126 -1.29 8.12 -2.52
CA SER A 126 -0.13 9.01 -2.49
C SER A 126 0.88 8.60 -3.59
N PRO A 127 1.40 9.58 -4.38
CA PRO A 127 2.49 9.32 -5.31
C PRO A 127 3.73 8.69 -4.64
N PHE A 128 4.04 9.07 -3.40
CA PHE A 128 5.15 8.52 -2.63
C PHE A 128 4.89 7.08 -2.19
N ASP A 129 3.65 6.74 -1.81
CA ASP A 129 3.28 5.36 -1.50
C ASP A 129 3.42 4.47 -2.74
N MET A 130 3.01 4.97 -3.91
CA MET A 130 3.20 4.25 -5.17
C MET A 130 4.68 4.12 -5.52
N ALA A 131 5.50 5.15 -5.32
CA ALA A 131 6.94 5.07 -5.53
C ALA A 131 7.58 3.98 -4.66
N ARG A 132 7.27 3.98 -3.35
CA ARG A 132 7.74 2.95 -2.39
C ARG A 132 7.24 1.54 -2.77
N GLN A 133 6.00 1.43 -3.26
CA GLN A 133 5.44 0.15 -3.70
C GLN A 133 6.11 -0.38 -4.98
N LEU A 134 6.43 0.50 -5.92
CA LEU A 134 7.19 0.15 -7.12
C LEU A 134 8.62 -0.26 -6.78
N GLU A 135 9.25 0.37 -5.78
CA GLU A 135 10.55 -0.07 -5.27
C GLU A 135 10.49 -1.49 -4.73
N THR A 136 9.46 -1.83 -3.94
CA THR A 136 9.24 -3.21 -3.48
C THR A 136 9.03 -4.18 -4.65
N LEU A 137 8.36 -3.75 -5.74
CA LEU A 137 8.24 -4.57 -6.95
C LEU A 137 9.61 -4.80 -7.60
N ARG A 138 10.46 -3.78 -7.66
CA ARG A 138 11.82 -3.89 -8.18
C ARG A 138 12.67 -4.87 -7.36
N GLU A 139 12.58 -4.80 -6.03
CA GLU A 139 13.25 -5.72 -5.11
C GLU A 139 12.81 -7.18 -5.34
N VAL A 140 11.50 -7.44 -5.41
CA VAL A 140 10.95 -8.79 -5.64
C VAL A 140 11.36 -9.34 -7.01
N LEU A 141 11.38 -8.51 -8.06
CA LEU A 141 11.85 -8.90 -9.38
C LEU A 141 13.35 -9.22 -9.38
N SER A 142 14.15 -8.44 -8.64
CA SER A 142 15.58 -8.69 -8.45
C SER A 142 15.85 -9.99 -7.71
N GLU A 143 15.18 -10.22 -6.58
CA GLU A 143 15.30 -11.45 -5.79
C GLU A 143 14.92 -12.71 -6.59
N SER A 144 13.96 -12.59 -7.51
CA SER A 144 13.53 -13.69 -8.38
C SER A 144 14.41 -13.87 -9.64
N GLY A 145 15.43 -13.02 -9.83
CA GLY A 145 16.30 -13.05 -11.02
C GLY A 145 15.59 -12.63 -12.31
N GLN A 146 14.46 -11.94 -12.21
CA GLN A 146 13.67 -11.51 -13.37
C GLN A 146 13.91 -10.04 -13.77
N LEU A 147 14.66 -9.28 -12.95
CA LEU A 147 14.94 -7.87 -13.22
C LEU A 147 16.04 -7.76 -14.30
N PRO A 148 15.80 -7.11 -15.45
CA PRO A 148 16.82 -6.90 -16.47
C PRO A 148 17.87 -5.87 -16.02
N ASP A 149 19.05 -5.86 -16.70
CA ASP A 149 20.15 -4.94 -16.35
C ASP A 149 19.86 -3.49 -16.76
N GLY A 150 19.11 -3.26 -17.85
CA GLY A 150 18.84 -1.93 -18.39
C GLY A 150 17.72 -1.20 -17.66
N THR A 151 17.91 0.08 -17.32
CA THR A 151 16.91 0.88 -16.59
C THR A 151 15.59 1.04 -17.36
N LYS A 152 15.66 1.12 -18.68
CA LYS A 152 14.47 1.20 -19.54
C LYS A 152 13.68 -0.10 -19.52
N GLU A 153 14.38 -1.22 -19.70
CA GLU A 153 13.81 -2.57 -19.67
C GLU A 153 13.20 -2.89 -18.29
N GLN A 154 13.84 -2.43 -17.21
CA GLN A 154 13.29 -2.52 -15.86
C GLN A 154 11.96 -1.78 -15.76
N ALA A 155 11.89 -0.53 -16.22
CA ALA A 155 10.67 0.27 -16.17
C ALA A 155 9.56 -0.33 -17.05
N GLU A 156 9.88 -0.90 -18.22
CA GLU A 156 8.94 -1.60 -19.08
C GLU A 156 8.38 -2.87 -18.41
N LEU A 157 9.24 -3.67 -17.78
CA LEU A 157 8.81 -4.85 -17.05
C LEU A 157 7.91 -4.47 -15.87
N MET A 158 8.31 -3.48 -15.07
CA MET A 158 7.52 -3.02 -13.92
C MET A 158 6.17 -2.44 -14.35
N ALA A 159 6.11 -1.73 -15.47
CA ALA A 159 4.88 -1.23 -16.07
C ALA A 159 3.91 -2.38 -16.39
N ALA A 160 4.42 -3.44 -17.04
CA ALA A 160 3.63 -4.64 -17.34
C ALA A 160 3.15 -5.40 -16.08
N GLN A 161 3.83 -5.23 -14.93
CA GLN A 161 3.46 -5.87 -13.67
C GLN A 161 2.48 -5.04 -12.82
N SER A 162 2.35 -3.73 -13.07
CA SER A 162 1.63 -2.77 -12.20
C SER A 162 0.43 -2.09 -12.86
N ASP A 163 0.09 -2.43 -14.10
CA ASP A 163 -0.95 -1.75 -14.91
C ASP A 163 -0.71 -0.24 -15.07
N LEU A 164 0.55 0.20 -14.98
CA LEU A 164 0.96 1.59 -15.20
C LEU A 164 1.67 1.74 -16.54
N SER A 165 1.70 2.98 -17.08
CA SER A 165 2.59 3.26 -18.20
C SER A 165 4.06 3.32 -17.75
N ARG A 166 5.00 2.97 -18.65
CA ARG A 166 6.45 3.10 -18.37
C ARG A 166 6.81 4.50 -17.86
N ALA A 167 6.31 5.55 -18.52
CA ALA A 167 6.57 6.94 -18.13
C ALA A 167 6.03 7.26 -16.71
N THR A 168 4.93 6.63 -16.31
CA THR A 168 4.37 6.76 -14.95
C THR A 168 5.25 6.04 -13.94
N VAL A 169 5.74 4.85 -14.26
CA VAL A 169 6.68 4.09 -13.39
C VAL A 169 7.96 4.91 -13.19
N GLU A 170 8.59 5.37 -14.28
CA GLU A 170 9.81 6.19 -14.22
C GLU A 170 9.60 7.43 -13.34
N ARG A 171 8.48 8.14 -13.54
CA ARG A 171 8.14 9.35 -12.78
C ARG A 171 7.93 9.09 -11.28
N TYR A 172 7.30 7.98 -10.91
CA TYR A 172 7.14 7.62 -9.50
C TYR A 172 8.47 7.19 -8.87
N LEU A 173 9.26 6.40 -9.59
CA LEU A 173 10.58 5.99 -9.09
C LEU A 173 11.53 7.18 -8.93
N ASP A 174 11.43 8.19 -9.79
CA ASP A 174 12.20 9.42 -9.64
C ASP A 174 11.93 10.10 -8.29
N LEU A 175 10.71 10.06 -7.73
CA LEU A 175 10.39 10.65 -6.42
C LEU A 175 11.28 10.12 -5.29
N LEU A 176 11.79 8.89 -5.41
CA LEU A 176 12.73 8.30 -4.43
C LEU A 176 14.11 8.98 -4.43
N ASN A 177 14.39 9.86 -5.39
CA ASN A 177 15.61 10.68 -5.41
C ASN A 177 15.49 11.96 -4.58
N LEU A 178 14.30 12.31 -4.08
CA LEU A 178 14.16 13.42 -3.15
C LEU A 178 14.78 13.05 -1.81
N ASP A 179 15.43 14.02 -1.19
CA ASP A 179 15.86 13.91 0.19
C ASP A 179 14.66 13.92 1.16
N GLU A 180 14.94 13.67 2.44
CA GLU A 180 13.91 13.58 3.47
C GLU A 180 13.16 14.90 3.67
N THR A 181 13.85 16.05 3.58
CA THR A 181 13.29 17.37 3.78
C THR A 181 12.26 17.68 2.69
N MET A 182 12.65 17.55 1.42
CA MET A 182 11.76 17.82 0.28
C MET A 182 10.62 16.80 0.19
N THR A 183 10.89 15.53 0.50
CA THR A 183 9.83 14.52 0.62
C THR A 183 8.80 14.95 1.66
N GLY A 184 9.26 15.40 2.85
CA GLY A 184 8.38 15.91 3.89
C GLY A 184 7.58 17.13 3.46
N TRP A 185 8.20 18.11 2.74
CA TRP A 185 7.46 19.25 2.21
C TRP A 185 6.37 18.84 1.23
N ALA A 186 6.66 17.92 0.33
CA ALA A 186 5.67 17.44 -0.65
C ALA A 186 4.53 16.64 0.01
N GLU A 187 4.82 15.77 0.97
CA GLU A 187 3.81 14.98 1.69
C GLU A 187 2.90 15.86 2.56
N ARG A 188 3.40 16.99 3.11
CA ARG A 188 2.59 17.97 3.85
C ARG A 188 1.89 19.00 2.96
N GLY A 189 2.10 18.97 1.62
CA GLY A 189 1.54 19.95 0.70
C GLY A 189 2.24 21.31 0.74
N GLU A 190 3.40 21.40 1.39
CA GLU A 190 4.28 22.58 1.44
C GLU A 190 5.10 22.75 0.16
N MET A 191 5.18 21.72 -0.65
CA MET A 191 5.78 21.69 -1.98
C MET A 191 4.77 21.13 -2.97
N THR A 192 4.64 21.73 -4.15
CA THR A 192 3.73 21.17 -5.16
C THR A 192 4.25 19.86 -5.74
N MET A 193 3.37 18.95 -6.14
CA MET A 193 3.81 17.71 -6.80
C MET A 193 4.57 17.97 -8.11
N THR A 194 4.28 19.09 -8.80
CA THR A 194 5.03 19.50 -9.99
C THR A 194 6.48 19.82 -9.65
N ASP A 195 6.70 20.59 -8.58
CA ASP A 195 8.03 20.93 -8.08
C ASP A 195 8.76 19.69 -7.55
N ALA A 196 8.05 18.80 -6.84
CA ALA A 196 8.59 17.54 -6.36
C ALA A 196 9.09 16.66 -7.53
N TYR A 197 8.28 16.46 -8.56
CA TYR A 197 8.73 15.72 -9.75
C TYR A 197 9.90 16.39 -10.48
N GLU A 198 9.94 17.71 -10.52
CA GLU A 198 11.06 18.42 -11.15
C GLU A 198 12.36 18.24 -10.37
N MET A 199 12.31 18.37 -9.04
CA MET A 199 13.49 18.22 -8.17
C MET A 199 13.95 16.78 -8.04
N ALA A 200 13.03 15.82 -8.16
CA ALA A 200 13.31 14.38 -8.13
C ALA A 200 14.09 13.87 -9.36
N ARG A 201 14.06 14.62 -10.49
CA ARG A 201 14.82 14.22 -11.69
C ARG A 201 16.31 14.14 -11.38
N ARG A 202 16.96 13.08 -11.82
CA ARG A 202 18.40 12.83 -11.57
C ARG A 202 19.30 14.03 -11.89
N LYS A 203 18.97 14.81 -12.94
CA LYS A 203 19.72 16.02 -13.32
C LYS A 203 19.62 17.17 -12.30
N ASN A 204 18.62 17.17 -11.44
CA ASN A 204 18.33 18.26 -10.50
C ASN A 204 18.63 17.89 -9.04
N VAL A 205 18.90 16.62 -8.73
CA VAL A 205 19.15 16.15 -7.34
C VAL A 205 20.26 16.96 -6.64
N HIS A 206 21.31 17.36 -7.37
CA HIS A 206 22.38 18.18 -6.82
C HIS A 206 21.96 19.60 -6.41
N LEU A 207 20.77 20.08 -6.82
CA LEU A 207 20.23 21.38 -6.47
C LEU A 207 19.42 21.36 -5.17
N GLN A 208 19.07 20.21 -4.63
CA GLN A 208 18.18 20.08 -3.48
C GLN A 208 18.72 20.83 -2.26
N ALA A 209 19.99 20.64 -1.91
CA ALA A 209 20.62 21.34 -0.80
C ALA A 209 20.61 22.88 -0.97
N ALA A 210 20.83 23.38 -2.18
CA ALA A 210 20.78 24.83 -2.45
C ALA A 210 19.36 25.40 -2.30
N VAL A 211 18.33 24.62 -2.71
CA VAL A 211 16.93 25.01 -2.52
C VAL A 211 16.58 25.05 -1.03
N GLU A 212 16.99 24.06 -0.25
CA GLU A 212 16.77 24.03 1.19
C GLU A 212 17.42 25.22 1.90
N GLU A 213 18.67 25.51 1.56
CA GLU A 213 19.40 26.65 2.11
C GLU A 213 18.71 27.96 1.78
N TYR A 214 18.27 28.15 0.53
CA TYR A 214 17.50 29.34 0.13
C TYR A 214 16.21 29.47 0.93
N VAL A 215 15.46 28.41 1.09
CA VAL A 215 14.21 28.40 1.87
C VAL A 215 14.47 28.72 3.33
N ALA A 216 15.50 28.15 3.95
CA ALA A 216 15.85 28.37 5.33
C ALA A 216 16.18 29.88 5.60
N HIS A 217 16.90 30.54 4.67
CA HIS A 217 17.29 31.97 4.80
C HIS A 217 16.13 32.94 4.51
N ASN A 218 15.11 32.53 3.76
CA ASN A 218 14.04 33.41 3.28
C ASN A 218 12.68 33.13 3.87
N ASN A 219 12.56 32.19 4.82
CA ASN A 219 11.29 31.73 5.39
C ASN A 219 10.70 32.74 6.39
N ALA A 220 10.29 33.91 5.93
CA ALA A 220 9.78 34.98 6.80
C ALA A 220 8.29 35.33 6.62
N ASN A 221 7.57 34.85 5.58
CA ASN A 221 6.33 35.50 5.15
C ASN A 221 5.12 34.61 4.84
N GLY A 222 4.99 33.42 5.41
CA GLY A 222 3.72 32.67 5.40
C GLY A 222 3.30 31.99 4.08
N ASP A 223 3.92 32.28 2.93
CA ASP A 223 3.70 31.61 1.65
C ASP A 223 4.84 30.60 1.38
N PHE A 224 4.83 29.49 2.13
CA PHE A 224 5.89 28.50 2.02
C PHE A 224 5.92 27.80 0.65
N PRO A 225 4.79 27.33 0.05
CA PRO A 225 4.82 26.74 -1.29
C PRO A 225 5.35 27.68 -2.38
N GLY A 226 4.97 28.95 -2.34
CA GLY A 226 5.51 29.96 -3.27
C GLY A 226 7.00 30.24 -3.06
N LEU A 227 7.47 30.16 -1.81
CA LEU A 227 8.90 30.30 -1.50
C LEU A 227 9.69 29.13 -2.08
N VAL A 228 9.23 27.88 -1.89
CA VAL A 228 9.86 26.67 -2.45
C VAL A 228 9.93 26.75 -3.96
N HIS A 229 8.83 27.15 -4.62
CA HIS A 229 8.81 27.30 -6.08
C HIS A 229 9.84 28.33 -6.58
N ARG A 230 9.95 29.50 -5.92
CA ARG A 230 10.97 30.53 -6.24
C ARG A 230 12.39 30.03 -6.00
N ALA A 231 12.62 29.28 -4.92
CA ALA A 231 13.92 28.69 -4.63
C ALA A 231 14.38 27.74 -5.73
N ILE A 232 13.46 26.89 -6.22
CA ILE A 232 13.72 25.94 -7.33
C ILE A 232 14.06 26.72 -8.63
N ALA A 233 13.29 27.77 -8.94
CA ALA A 233 13.57 28.60 -10.12
C ALA A 233 14.93 29.26 -10.02
N TRP A 234 15.31 29.80 -8.83
CA TRP A 234 16.61 30.38 -8.56
C TRP A 234 17.75 29.38 -8.68
N ALA A 235 17.62 28.19 -8.11
CA ALA A 235 18.68 27.16 -8.14
C ALA A 235 18.95 26.63 -9.55
N LYS A 236 17.98 26.73 -10.47
CA LYS A 236 18.08 26.30 -11.87
C LYS A 236 18.60 27.38 -12.82
N ALA A 237 18.66 28.65 -12.38
CA ALA A 237 19.14 29.78 -13.19
C ALA A 237 20.66 29.85 -13.23
#